data_6e1c877b88da93c2b3af2625da8a2ab9
#
_entry.id   6e1c877b88da93c2b3af2625da8a2ab9
#
_cell.length_a   1.000
_cell.length_b   1.000
_cell.length_c   1.000
_cell.angle_alpha   90.00
_cell.angle_beta   90.00
_cell.angle_gamma   90.00
#
_symmetry.space_group_name_H-M   'P 1'
#
loop_
_entity.id
_entity.type
_entity.pdbx_description
1 polymer ?
#
loop_
_entity_poly.entity_id
_entity_poly.type
_entity_poly.pdbx_seq_one_letter_code
_entity_poly.pdbx_strand_id
1 'polypeptide(L)'
;MSKLGIDFGSSYTTISWISPLNGKPEAVKFNGDGSVKCPSVILGQPNGLMFGYSASMYLEEANKLPSNDRIDILSNFIPSIKRILNPNSSEYLSGKRYTHKELLIEYFKHLGIIVHEHCGATYDFNDVTFSHPVNFEQNKIELIRDALLDAGFNVTNPKYEPLSAIEGYSLEHQINEGECFMVFDFGGGTVDVAVVQKKYGELHTVCEPQGNSTCGGNDIDYILYENLRKIIKKEYSFDISNDGIVDLGILYSCRRLKEYFSDSLDYHDTSILLVDNGKIVNYKYRLSRQSFNNLISPKINDAINVAEHAVRDAQNKGYIINKILLIGGSSKITLVCEKLQELCPQSIVETCGDKDIVVALGNISHHVSSLSSEKEVILVSPSINDHKDEYEQQNIIDKTKFIKCKHCGSVQCYKIIGRAGYHCIECHRDSKNIIITF
;
A
#
# COMPACT_ATOMS: atom_id res chain seq x y z
N MET A 1 -3.00 4.52 26.54
CA MET A 1 -2.44 5.34 25.43
C MET A 1 -3.28 5.08 24.22
N SER A 2 -3.74 6.14 23.58
CA SER A 2 -4.53 6.06 22.36
C SER A 2 -3.61 5.64 21.23
N LYS A 3 -3.83 4.46 20.62
CA LYS A 3 -3.06 3.97 19.48
C LYS A 3 -3.94 3.87 18.27
N LEU A 4 -3.48 4.41 17.15
CA LEU A 4 -4.17 4.35 15.87
C LEU A 4 -3.26 3.70 14.83
N GLY A 5 -3.78 2.70 14.12
CA GLY A 5 -3.10 2.06 12.99
C GLY A 5 -3.81 2.41 11.71
N ILE A 6 -3.09 2.95 10.72
CA ILE A 6 -3.64 3.32 9.42
C ILE A 6 -3.02 2.45 8.34
N ASP A 7 -3.83 1.69 7.64
CA ASP A 7 -3.49 1.09 6.36
C ASP A 7 -4.08 1.95 5.23
N PHE A 8 -3.23 2.79 4.65
CA PHE A 8 -3.59 3.66 3.54
C PHE A 8 -3.40 2.92 2.21
N GLY A 9 -4.41 2.17 1.79
CA GLY A 9 -4.36 1.39 0.56
C GLY A 9 -4.73 2.16 -0.71
N SER A 10 -4.38 1.60 -1.89
CA SER A 10 -4.69 2.21 -3.20
C SER A 10 -6.18 2.21 -3.53
N SER A 11 -6.94 1.25 -3.02
CA SER A 11 -8.41 1.16 -3.25
C SER A 11 -9.19 1.59 -2.03
N TYR A 12 -8.75 1.17 -0.85
CA TYR A 12 -9.41 1.43 0.42
C TYR A 12 -8.39 1.76 1.50
N THR A 13 -8.77 2.63 2.42
CA THR A 13 -8.07 2.88 3.68
C THR A 13 -8.80 2.17 4.79
N THR A 14 -8.08 1.47 5.66
CA THR A 14 -8.60 0.89 6.90
C THR A 14 -7.89 1.48 8.11
N ILE A 15 -8.59 1.62 9.21
CA ILE A 15 -8.05 2.19 10.45
C ILE A 15 -8.40 1.27 11.60
N SER A 16 -7.43 1.02 12.47
CA SER A 16 -7.61 0.32 13.75
C SER A 16 -7.29 1.22 14.93
N TRP A 17 -7.87 0.90 16.07
CA TRP A 17 -7.66 1.61 17.32
C TRP A 17 -7.70 0.65 18.50
N ILE A 18 -7.18 1.05 19.66
CA ILE A 18 -7.34 0.29 20.90
C ILE A 18 -8.63 0.76 21.58
N SER A 19 -9.60 -0.13 21.62
CA SER A 19 -10.87 0.15 22.28
C SER A 19 -10.68 0.35 23.80
N PRO A 20 -11.09 1.47 24.38
CA PRO A 20 -10.98 1.71 25.82
C PRO A 20 -11.91 0.81 26.65
N LEU A 21 -12.91 0.20 26.01
CA LEU A 21 -13.88 -0.67 26.68
C LEU A 21 -13.26 -2.01 27.09
N ASN A 22 -12.38 -2.57 26.29
CA ASN A 22 -11.84 -3.92 26.49
C ASN A 22 -10.31 -4.00 26.31
N GLY A 23 -9.65 -2.89 25.94
CA GLY A 23 -8.21 -2.83 25.69
C GLY A 23 -7.75 -3.60 24.46
N LYS A 24 -8.66 -4.02 23.57
CA LYS A 24 -8.35 -4.82 22.37
C LYS A 24 -8.31 -3.96 21.12
N PRO A 25 -7.51 -4.38 20.13
CA PRO A 25 -7.54 -3.82 18.79
C PRO A 25 -8.92 -4.02 18.16
N GLU A 26 -9.47 -2.96 17.59
CA GLU A 26 -10.73 -2.96 16.84
C GLU A 26 -10.59 -2.09 15.58
N ALA A 27 -11.39 -2.39 14.56
CA ALA A 27 -11.45 -1.57 13.36
C ALA A 27 -12.42 -0.40 13.52
N VAL A 28 -12.04 0.76 12.97
CA VAL A 28 -12.93 1.91 12.83
C VAL A 28 -13.98 1.60 11.76
N LYS A 29 -15.25 1.91 12.04
CA LYS A 29 -16.34 1.77 11.09
C LYS A 29 -16.58 3.09 10.36
N PHE A 30 -16.56 3.04 9.03
CA PHE A 30 -16.62 4.24 8.18
C PHE A 30 -18.03 4.57 7.66
N ASN A 31 -18.95 3.66 7.80
CA ASN A 31 -20.32 3.88 7.29
C ASN A 31 -21.32 3.28 8.28
N GLY A 32 -22.58 3.74 8.21
CA GLY A 32 -23.67 3.26 9.05
C GLY A 32 -24.02 1.78 8.85
N ASP A 33 -23.57 1.16 7.75
CA ASP A 33 -23.68 -0.29 7.49
C ASP A 33 -22.63 -1.15 8.20
N GLY A 34 -21.69 -0.50 8.91
CA GLY A 34 -20.63 -1.16 9.66
C GLY A 34 -19.40 -1.48 8.84
N SER A 35 -19.26 -0.96 7.60
CA SER A 35 -18.07 -1.14 6.78
C SER A 35 -16.82 -0.62 7.47
N VAL A 36 -15.74 -1.42 7.45
CA VAL A 36 -14.42 -1.10 8.02
C VAL A 36 -13.44 -0.56 6.98
N LYS A 37 -13.89 -0.32 5.75
CA LYS A 37 -13.09 0.18 4.62
C LYS A 37 -13.60 1.55 4.21
N CYS A 38 -12.73 2.50 3.96
CA CYS A 38 -13.05 3.78 3.34
C CYS A 38 -12.42 3.82 1.94
N PRO A 39 -13.19 4.07 0.87
CA PRO A 39 -12.59 4.22 -0.46
C PRO A 39 -11.54 5.33 -0.49
N SER A 40 -10.34 5.05 -1.05
CA SER A 40 -9.24 6.01 -1.16
C SER A 40 -9.41 6.90 -2.39
N VAL A 41 -10.57 7.53 -2.52
CA VAL A 41 -11.00 8.31 -3.69
C VAL A 41 -11.34 9.75 -3.32
N ILE A 42 -11.22 10.65 -4.30
CA ILE A 42 -11.56 12.07 -4.16
C ILE A 42 -12.39 12.50 -5.37
N LEU A 43 -13.40 13.31 -5.12
CA LEU A 43 -14.18 14.01 -6.14
C LEU A 43 -14.14 15.51 -5.88
N GLY A 44 -13.68 16.29 -6.87
CA GLY A 44 -13.82 17.74 -6.85
C GLY A 44 -15.24 18.16 -7.11
N GLN A 45 -15.74 19.09 -6.29
CA GLN A 45 -17.03 19.75 -6.41
C GLN A 45 -16.84 21.27 -6.42
N PRO A 46 -17.76 22.06 -6.97
CA PRO A 46 -17.65 23.53 -6.94
C PRO A 46 -17.46 24.10 -5.52
N ASN A 47 -18.01 23.42 -4.50
CA ASN A 47 -17.98 23.86 -3.11
C ASN A 47 -16.84 23.23 -2.29
N GLY A 48 -15.95 22.41 -2.89
CA GLY A 48 -14.84 21.74 -2.20
C GLY A 48 -14.58 20.32 -2.66
N LEU A 49 -14.01 19.53 -1.78
CA LEU A 49 -13.68 18.12 -2.06
C LEU A 49 -14.64 17.18 -1.35
N MET A 50 -14.98 16.09 -2.01
CA MET A 50 -15.75 14.96 -1.47
C MET A 50 -14.85 13.73 -1.43
N PHE A 51 -14.98 12.90 -0.39
CA PHE A 51 -14.08 11.78 -0.11
C PHE A 51 -14.83 10.48 0.14
N GLY A 52 -14.11 9.37 0.01
CA GLY A 52 -14.56 8.06 0.47
C GLY A 52 -15.88 7.61 -0.11
N TYR A 53 -16.77 7.16 0.74
CA TYR A 53 -18.08 6.66 0.33
C TYR A 53 -18.93 7.69 -0.41
N SER A 54 -18.95 8.93 0.06
CA SER A 54 -19.73 9.99 -0.58
C SER A 54 -19.28 10.22 -2.03
N ALA A 55 -17.97 10.24 -2.27
CA ALA A 55 -17.42 10.36 -3.62
C ALA A 55 -17.73 9.11 -4.48
N SER A 56 -17.64 7.91 -3.91
CA SER A 56 -17.97 6.66 -4.61
C SER A 56 -19.45 6.55 -4.99
N MET A 57 -20.34 6.90 -4.09
CA MET A 57 -21.78 6.94 -4.36
C MET A 57 -22.13 7.94 -5.46
N TYR A 58 -21.48 9.11 -5.45
CA TYR A 58 -21.68 10.11 -6.49
C TYR A 58 -21.24 9.59 -7.86
N LEU A 59 -20.13 8.84 -7.92
CA LEU A 59 -19.69 8.17 -9.14
C LEU A 59 -20.68 7.11 -9.62
N GLU A 60 -21.26 6.32 -8.72
CA GLU A 60 -22.27 5.31 -9.06
C GLU A 60 -23.53 5.96 -9.65
N GLU A 61 -23.99 7.07 -9.09
CA GLU A 61 -25.10 7.83 -9.65
C GLU A 61 -24.74 8.45 -11.01
N ALA A 62 -23.53 9.00 -11.16
CA ALA A 62 -23.04 9.53 -12.41
C ALA A 62 -23.01 8.47 -13.54
N ASN A 63 -22.76 7.20 -13.21
CA ASN A 63 -22.79 6.10 -14.19
C ASN A 63 -24.16 5.84 -14.81
N LYS A 64 -25.24 6.35 -14.18
CA LYS A 64 -26.60 6.29 -14.73
C LYS A 64 -26.88 7.42 -15.72
N LEU A 65 -25.99 8.41 -15.83
CA LEU A 65 -26.11 9.55 -16.74
C LEU A 65 -25.56 9.20 -18.14
N PRO A 66 -26.05 9.89 -19.19
CA PRO A 66 -25.44 9.85 -20.52
C PRO A 66 -23.96 10.20 -20.48
N SER A 67 -23.16 9.68 -21.44
CA SER A 67 -21.70 9.84 -21.46
C SER A 67 -21.25 11.31 -21.38
N ASN A 68 -21.94 12.22 -22.08
CA ASN A 68 -21.57 13.64 -22.09
C ASN A 68 -21.77 14.32 -20.74
N ASP A 69 -22.83 13.94 -20.02
CA ASP A 69 -23.19 14.58 -18.73
C ASP A 69 -22.27 14.08 -17.58
N ARG A 70 -21.63 12.91 -17.75
CA ARG A 70 -20.71 12.37 -16.76
C ARG A 70 -19.25 12.76 -16.97
N ILE A 71 -18.88 13.29 -18.16
CA ILE A 71 -17.47 13.68 -18.44
C ILE A 71 -16.97 14.67 -17.40
N ASP A 72 -17.74 15.72 -17.06
CA ASP A 72 -17.34 16.70 -16.09
C ASP A 72 -17.13 16.10 -14.70
N ILE A 73 -17.95 15.13 -14.31
CA ILE A 73 -17.80 14.43 -13.03
C ILE A 73 -16.53 13.58 -13.06
N LEU A 74 -16.33 12.80 -14.14
CA LEU A 74 -15.18 11.89 -14.27
C LEU A 74 -13.85 12.64 -14.35
N SER A 75 -13.81 13.81 -14.98
CA SER A 75 -12.62 14.66 -15.08
C SER A 75 -12.20 15.26 -13.73
N ASN A 76 -13.11 15.32 -12.75
CA ASN A 76 -12.87 15.81 -11.39
C ASN A 76 -12.74 14.70 -10.36
N PHE A 77 -12.66 13.42 -10.80
CA PHE A 77 -12.61 12.24 -9.93
C PHE A 77 -11.21 11.60 -9.90
N ILE A 78 -10.66 11.43 -8.72
CA ILE A 78 -9.42 10.69 -8.48
C ILE A 78 -9.77 9.30 -7.95
N PRO A 79 -9.60 8.24 -8.75
CA PRO A 79 -10.00 6.87 -8.40
C PRO A 79 -9.04 6.18 -7.41
N SER A 80 -7.86 6.76 -7.19
CA SER A 80 -6.87 6.26 -6.23
C SER A 80 -5.87 7.37 -5.91
N ILE A 81 -6.02 8.01 -4.77
CA ILE A 81 -5.08 9.07 -4.35
C ILE A 81 -3.67 8.52 -4.13
N LYS A 82 -3.52 7.29 -3.58
CA LYS A 82 -2.21 6.67 -3.33
C LYS A 82 -1.41 6.44 -4.62
N ARG A 83 -2.06 6.13 -5.74
CA ARG A 83 -1.38 5.84 -7.02
C ARG A 83 -0.85 7.08 -7.74
N ILE A 84 -1.45 8.23 -7.54
CA ILE A 84 -1.03 9.47 -8.19
C ILE A 84 0.07 10.21 -7.40
N LEU A 85 0.44 9.76 -6.19
CA LEU A 85 1.33 10.49 -5.30
C LEU A 85 2.65 10.87 -5.97
N ASN A 86 2.92 12.16 -5.99
CA ASN A 86 4.17 12.76 -6.42
C ASN A 86 4.31 14.12 -5.69
N PRO A 87 5.39 14.33 -4.92
CA PRO A 87 5.57 15.57 -4.14
C PRO A 87 5.54 16.86 -4.97
N ASN A 88 5.89 16.76 -6.26
CA ASN A 88 6.03 17.92 -7.16
C ASN A 88 4.85 18.10 -8.11
N SER A 89 3.78 17.30 -7.95
CA SER A 89 2.62 17.31 -8.84
C SER A 89 1.38 17.91 -8.20
N SER A 90 0.42 18.25 -9.04
CA SER A 90 -0.86 18.81 -8.63
C SER A 90 -1.95 18.41 -9.62
N GLU A 91 -3.19 18.35 -9.12
CA GLU A 91 -4.39 18.11 -9.90
C GLU A 91 -5.28 19.35 -9.94
N TYR A 92 -6.05 19.48 -11.02
CA TYR A 92 -7.10 20.49 -11.14
C TYR A 92 -8.46 19.81 -10.94
N LEU A 93 -9.14 20.17 -9.86
CA LEU A 93 -10.44 19.63 -9.52
C LEU A 93 -11.45 20.76 -9.39
N SER A 94 -12.49 20.74 -10.21
CA SER A 94 -13.55 21.78 -10.27
C SER A 94 -12.98 23.21 -10.37
N GLY A 95 -11.98 23.38 -11.23
CA GLY A 95 -11.35 24.67 -11.51
C GLY A 95 -10.34 25.15 -10.46
N LYS A 96 -10.10 24.39 -9.39
CA LYS A 96 -9.11 24.72 -8.35
C LYS A 96 -7.92 23.75 -8.44
N ARG A 97 -6.72 24.31 -8.29
CA ARG A 97 -5.48 23.53 -8.24
C ARG A 97 -5.23 23.04 -6.81
N TYR A 98 -4.87 21.75 -6.68
CA TYR A 98 -4.46 21.11 -5.44
C TYR A 98 -3.15 20.38 -5.66
N THR A 99 -2.16 20.59 -4.81
CA THR A 99 -0.98 19.71 -4.73
C THR A 99 -1.39 18.34 -4.17
N HIS A 100 -0.62 17.30 -4.46
CA HIS A 100 -0.90 15.97 -3.89
C HIS A 100 -0.82 15.98 -2.35
N LYS A 101 0.02 16.85 -1.77
CA LYS A 101 0.07 17.06 -0.31
C LYS A 101 -1.24 17.63 0.23
N GLU A 102 -1.78 18.66 -0.40
CA GLU A 102 -3.06 19.26 0.01
C GLU A 102 -4.22 18.26 -0.10
N LEU A 103 -4.25 17.46 -1.17
CA LEU A 103 -5.25 16.38 -1.32
C LEU A 103 -5.16 15.36 -0.21
N LEU A 104 -3.95 14.93 0.17
CA LEU A 104 -3.75 14.00 1.29
C LEU A 104 -4.16 14.62 2.62
N ILE A 105 -3.79 15.87 2.90
CA ILE A 105 -4.17 16.56 4.15
C ILE A 105 -5.70 16.59 4.29
N GLU A 106 -6.41 16.99 3.25
CA GLU A 106 -7.87 17.05 3.30
C GLU A 106 -8.51 15.66 3.43
N TYR A 107 -7.94 14.64 2.75
CA TYR A 107 -8.39 13.25 2.89
C TYR A 107 -8.16 12.73 4.33
N PHE A 108 -6.99 12.97 4.92
CA PHE A 108 -6.70 12.54 6.29
C PHE A 108 -7.52 13.31 7.33
N LYS A 109 -7.78 14.60 7.14
CA LYS A 109 -8.73 15.35 8.00
C LYS A 109 -10.13 14.72 7.95
N HIS A 110 -10.61 14.34 6.77
CA HIS A 110 -11.88 13.62 6.62
C HIS A 110 -11.88 12.30 7.41
N LEU A 111 -10.80 11.51 7.33
CA LEU A 111 -10.66 10.29 8.12
C LEU A 111 -10.63 10.60 9.64
N GLY A 112 -9.96 11.67 10.05
CA GLY A 112 -9.91 12.11 11.44
C GLY A 112 -11.29 12.44 12.02
N ILE A 113 -12.16 13.07 11.23
CA ILE A 113 -13.55 13.33 11.63
C ILE A 113 -14.28 12.01 11.90
N ILE A 114 -14.16 11.02 10.99
CA ILE A 114 -14.80 9.70 11.15
C ILE A 114 -14.25 8.95 12.36
N VAL A 115 -12.94 9.03 12.61
CA VAL A 115 -12.33 8.43 13.82
C VAL A 115 -12.90 9.07 15.07
N HIS A 116 -13.05 10.39 15.13
CA HIS A 116 -13.68 11.07 16.27
C HIS A 116 -15.16 10.71 16.44
N GLU A 117 -15.89 10.53 15.36
CA GLU A 117 -17.28 10.07 15.41
C GLU A 117 -17.38 8.64 15.98
N HIS A 118 -16.44 7.77 15.63
CA HIS A 118 -16.43 6.37 16.05
C HIS A 118 -15.84 6.15 17.43
N CYS A 119 -14.68 6.78 17.70
CA CYS A 119 -13.89 6.56 18.93
C CYS A 119 -14.22 7.56 20.04
N GLY A 120 -14.96 8.64 19.72
CA GLY A 120 -15.27 9.75 20.62
C GLY A 120 -14.45 11.00 20.31
N ALA A 121 -15.07 12.18 20.47
CA ALA A 121 -14.50 13.47 20.09
C ALA A 121 -13.21 13.86 20.86
N THR A 122 -12.92 13.21 21.97
CA THR A 122 -11.71 13.44 22.79
C THR A 122 -10.60 12.43 22.50
N TYR A 123 -10.79 11.51 21.53
CA TYR A 123 -9.75 10.57 21.14
C TYR A 123 -8.58 11.32 20.53
N ASP A 124 -7.37 11.14 21.07
CA ASP A 124 -6.19 11.83 20.61
C ASP A 124 -5.45 11.03 19.54
N PHE A 125 -4.72 11.71 18.66
CA PHE A 125 -3.92 11.14 17.58
C PHE A 125 -2.42 11.20 17.92
N ASN A 126 -2.05 10.95 19.19
CA ASN A 126 -0.68 11.12 19.68
C ASN A 126 0.24 9.94 19.37
N ASP A 127 -0.30 8.75 19.08
CA ASP A 127 0.49 7.56 18.71
C ASP A 127 -0.15 6.89 17.50
N VAL A 128 0.31 7.30 16.32
CA VAL A 128 -0.23 6.86 15.03
C VAL A 128 0.84 6.15 14.22
N THR A 129 0.57 4.91 13.83
CA THR A 129 1.42 4.14 12.92
C THR A 129 0.69 3.94 11.60
N PHE A 130 1.38 4.16 10.48
CA PHE A 130 0.87 3.78 9.17
C PHE A 130 1.79 2.78 8.47
N SER A 131 1.23 2.02 7.55
CA SER A 131 1.99 1.08 6.73
C SER A 131 2.10 1.54 5.29
N HIS A 132 3.14 1.04 4.62
CA HIS A 132 3.43 1.32 3.22
C HIS A 132 3.98 0.09 2.50
N PRO A 133 3.87 0.01 1.16
CA PRO A 133 4.46 -1.05 0.37
C PRO A 133 5.98 -1.12 0.51
N VAL A 134 6.55 -2.32 0.30
CA VAL A 134 8.00 -2.58 0.43
C VAL A 134 8.82 -1.69 -0.50
N ASN A 135 8.45 -1.62 -1.78
CA ASN A 135 9.15 -0.84 -2.80
C ASN A 135 8.55 0.57 -3.00
N PHE A 136 8.00 1.15 -1.91
CA PHE A 136 7.47 2.50 -2.01
C PHE A 136 8.59 3.52 -1.91
N GLU A 137 8.58 4.51 -2.79
CA GLU A 137 9.62 5.55 -2.83
C GLU A 137 9.63 6.37 -1.53
N GLN A 138 10.84 6.63 -1.00
CA GLN A 138 11.02 7.34 0.28
C GLN A 138 10.32 8.71 0.29
N ASN A 139 10.37 9.44 -0.83
CA ASN A 139 9.69 10.74 -0.98
C ASN A 139 8.16 10.66 -0.87
N LYS A 140 7.57 9.53 -1.26
CA LYS A 140 6.11 9.29 -1.10
C LYS A 140 5.77 8.92 0.34
N ILE A 141 6.63 8.15 1.02
CA ILE A 141 6.48 7.84 2.44
C ILE A 141 6.51 9.13 3.27
N GLU A 142 7.49 10.00 2.99
CA GLU A 142 7.62 11.31 3.63
C GLU A 142 6.41 12.21 3.33
N LEU A 143 5.94 12.23 2.08
CA LEU A 143 4.73 12.98 1.70
C LEU A 143 3.49 12.55 2.49
N ILE A 144 3.28 11.23 2.66
CA ILE A 144 2.19 10.67 3.46
C ILE A 144 2.35 11.06 4.94
N ARG A 145 3.55 10.87 5.50
CA ARG A 145 3.85 11.21 6.90
C ARG A 145 3.59 12.69 7.17
N ASP A 146 4.12 13.57 6.32
CA ASP A 146 3.97 15.02 6.48
C ASP A 146 2.51 15.47 6.33
N ALA A 147 1.75 14.85 5.42
CA ALA A 147 0.33 15.12 5.27
C ALA A 147 -0.49 14.65 6.47
N LEU A 148 -0.14 13.49 7.07
CA LEU A 148 -0.75 13.02 8.32
C LEU A 148 -0.46 13.99 9.48
N LEU A 149 0.80 14.44 9.62
CA LEU A 149 1.18 15.43 10.64
C LEU A 149 0.40 16.73 10.46
N ASP A 150 0.32 17.27 9.24
CA ASP A 150 -0.42 18.49 8.93
C ASP A 150 -1.95 18.32 9.10
N ALA A 151 -2.45 17.10 9.03
CA ALA A 151 -3.84 16.76 9.33
C ALA A 151 -4.11 16.52 10.84
N GLY A 152 -3.07 16.60 11.69
CA GLY A 152 -3.20 16.50 13.14
C GLY A 152 -2.88 15.10 13.71
N PHE A 153 -2.35 14.16 12.91
CA PHE A 153 -1.94 12.82 13.37
C PHE A 153 -0.46 12.83 13.75
N ASN A 154 -0.13 12.56 14.99
CA ASN A 154 1.26 12.43 15.44
C ASN A 154 1.81 11.04 15.07
N VAL A 155 2.47 10.98 13.94
CA VAL A 155 2.94 9.73 13.33
C VAL A 155 4.26 9.29 13.96
N THR A 156 4.29 8.04 14.38
CA THR A 156 5.50 7.31 14.78
C THR A 156 6.19 6.68 13.53
N ASN A 157 6.98 5.63 13.70
CA ASN A 157 7.68 5.00 12.59
C ASN A 157 6.71 4.26 11.66
N PRO A 158 6.79 4.48 10.33
CA PRO A 158 6.03 3.70 9.37
C PRO A 158 6.52 2.24 9.33
N LYS A 159 5.62 1.31 8.95
CA LYS A 159 5.91 -0.12 8.83
C LYS A 159 5.71 -0.60 7.40
N TYR A 160 6.33 -1.72 7.04
CA TYR A 160 5.97 -2.43 5.81
C TYR A 160 4.62 -3.14 5.94
N GLU A 161 3.76 -3.03 4.91
CA GLU A 161 2.44 -3.67 4.87
C GLU A 161 2.49 -5.18 5.19
N PRO A 162 3.37 -6.00 4.59
CA PRO A 162 3.42 -7.43 4.91
C PRO A 162 3.88 -7.73 6.34
N LEU A 163 4.70 -6.88 6.96
CA LEU A 163 5.10 -7.07 8.36
C LEU A 163 3.94 -6.72 9.30
N SER A 164 3.24 -5.64 9.01
CA SER A 164 2.02 -5.32 9.76
C SER A 164 0.97 -6.42 9.62
N ALA A 165 0.84 -7.02 8.43
CA ALA A 165 -0.10 -8.12 8.21
C ALA A 165 0.17 -9.35 9.09
N ILE A 166 1.42 -9.80 9.20
CA ILE A 166 1.76 -10.95 10.06
C ILE A 166 1.61 -10.63 11.55
N GLU A 167 1.88 -9.37 11.95
CA GLU A 167 1.61 -8.93 13.31
C GLU A 167 0.10 -8.95 13.61
N GLY A 168 -0.72 -8.42 12.71
CA GLY A 168 -2.17 -8.47 12.83
C GLY A 168 -2.70 -9.89 12.90
N TYR A 169 -2.20 -10.77 12.03
CA TYR A 169 -2.52 -12.20 12.06
C TYR A 169 -2.18 -12.84 13.42
N SER A 170 -1.05 -12.47 14.03
CA SER A 170 -0.61 -13.01 15.31
C SER A 170 -1.49 -12.62 16.50
N LEU A 171 -2.37 -11.62 16.37
CA LEU A 171 -3.32 -11.24 17.42
C LEU A 171 -4.39 -12.31 17.64
N GLU A 172 -4.76 -13.04 16.59
CA GLU A 172 -5.82 -14.05 16.62
C GLU A 172 -5.29 -15.50 16.47
N HIS A 173 -4.07 -15.66 15.95
CA HIS A 173 -3.48 -16.96 15.62
C HIS A 173 -2.15 -17.14 16.32
N GLN A 174 -2.01 -18.29 16.97
CA GLN A 174 -0.73 -18.64 17.59
C GLN A 174 0.28 -19.01 16.50
N ILE A 175 1.40 -18.29 16.47
CA ILE A 175 2.56 -18.62 15.65
C ILE A 175 3.56 -19.40 16.50
N ASN A 176 3.98 -20.57 16.04
CA ASN A 176 4.90 -21.43 16.79
C ASN A 176 6.36 -21.00 16.56
N GLU A 177 7.22 -21.30 17.54
CA GLU A 177 8.67 -21.08 17.42
C GLU A 177 9.23 -21.87 16.25
N GLY A 178 10.01 -21.23 15.39
CA GLY A 178 10.58 -21.81 14.17
C GLY A 178 9.64 -21.83 12.96
N GLU A 179 8.36 -21.54 13.13
CA GLU A 179 7.40 -21.49 12.01
C GLU A 179 7.71 -20.32 11.06
N CYS A 180 7.80 -20.63 9.77
CA CYS A 180 8.16 -19.68 8.71
C CYS A 180 6.97 -19.41 7.79
N PHE A 181 6.66 -18.15 7.60
CA PHE A 181 5.56 -17.64 6.79
C PHE A 181 6.09 -16.90 5.57
N MET A 182 5.45 -17.10 4.43
CA MET A 182 5.45 -16.11 3.36
C MET A 182 4.18 -15.27 3.45
N VAL A 183 4.30 -13.99 3.67
CA VAL A 183 3.19 -13.02 3.58
C VAL A 183 3.14 -12.52 2.16
N PHE A 184 2.04 -12.77 1.47
CA PHE A 184 1.78 -12.36 0.11
C PHE A 184 0.64 -11.35 0.12
N ASP A 185 0.98 -10.06 0.06
CA ASP A 185 0.03 -8.97 0.00
C ASP A 185 -0.17 -8.54 -1.46
N PHE A 186 -1.32 -8.88 -2.03
CA PHE A 186 -1.71 -8.48 -3.36
C PHE A 186 -2.91 -7.54 -3.29
N GLY A 187 -2.60 -6.26 -3.22
CA GLY A 187 -3.55 -5.18 -3.06
C GLY A 187 -4.16 -4.68 -4.38
N GLY A 188 -4.74 -3.48 -4.33
CA GLY A 188 -5.28 -2.81 -5.52
C GLY A 188 -4.21 -2.21 -6.41
N GLY A 189 -3.06 -1.78 -5.86
CA GLY A 189 -2.00 -1.07 -6.59
C GLY A 189 -0.67 -1.79 -6.66
N THR A 190 -0.37 -2.61 -5.65
CA THR A 190 0.94 -3.25 -5.45
C THR A 190 0.80 -4.73 -5.16
N VAL A 191 1.89 -5.46 -5.33
CA VAL A 191 2.13 -6.75 -4.70
C VAL A 191 3.39 -6.65 -3.85
N ASP A 192 3.31 -7.10 -2.60
CA ASP A 192 4.40 -7.06 -1.63
C ASP A 192 4.52 -8.43 -0.96
N VAL A 193 5.76 -8.90 -0.81
CA VAL A 193 6.07 -10.24 -0.28
C VAL A 193 7.15 -10.13 0.77
N ALA A 194 6.91 -10.70 1.94
CA ALA A 194 7.92 -10.88 2.98
C ALA A 194 7.94 -12.33 3.45
N VAL A 195 9.13 -12.85 3.74
CA VAL A 195 9.29 -14.15 4.41
C VAL A 195 9.74 -13.89 5.83
N VAL A 196 8.95 -14.40 6.79
CA VAL A 196 9.09 -14.12 8.22
C VAL A 196 9.13 -15.41 9.00
N GLN A 197 10.04 -15.53 9.97
CA GLN A 197 10.11 -16.66 10.90
C GLN A 197 9.95 -16.16 12.33
N LYS A 198 9.23 -16.92 13.16
CA LYS A 198 9.25 -16.71 14.60
C LYS A 198 10.49 -17.31 15.21
N LYS A 199 11.29 -16.48 15.89
CA LYS A 199 12.53 -16.89 16.56
C LYS A 199 12.72 -16.12 17.85
N TYR A 200 12.97 -16.84 18.94
CA TYR A 200 13.11 -16.28 20.29
C TYR A 200 11.88 -15.49 20.76
N GLY A 201 10.69 -15.95 20.34
CA GLY A 201 9.42 -15.27 20.68
C GLY A 201 9.06 -14.10 19.78
N GLU A 202 9.96 -13.64 18.91
CA GLU A 202 9.77 -12.50 18.00
C GLU A 202 9.67 -12.92 16.54
N LEU A 203 9.05 -12.08 15.73
CA LEU A 203 8.95 -12.28 14.28
C LEU A 203 10.12 -11.57 13.58
N HIS A 204 10.87 -12.29 12.75
CA HIS A 204 12.03 -11.78 12.03
C HIS A 204 11.88 -12.03 10.53
N THR A 205 12.19 -11.03 9.70
CA THR A 205 12.32 -11.26 8.26
C THR A 205 13.56 -12.12 7.99
N VAL A 206 13.42 -13.15 7.17
CA VAL A 206 14.52 -14.07 6.85
C VAL A 206 15.32 -13.64 5.62
N CYS A 207 14.71 -12.81 4.77
CA CYS A 207 15.36 -12.20 3.59
C CYS A 207 14.76 -10.80 3.37
N GLU A 208 15.39 -10.04 2.48
CA GLU A 208 14.87 -8.72 2.08
C GLU A 208 13.47 -8.88 1.48
N PRO A 209 12.48 -8.14 1.97
CA PRO A 209 11.15 -8.16 1.38
C PRO A 209 11.17 -7.73 -0.09
N GLN A 210 10.31 -8.31 -0.90
CA GLN A 210 10.19 -8.07 -2.34
C GLN A 210 8.87 -7.37 -2.64
N GLY A 211 8.81 -6.57 -3.71
CA GLY A 211 7.57 -5.92 -4.10
C GLY A 211 7.55 -5.46 -5.55
N ASN A 212 6.35 -5.17 -6.06
CA ASN A 212 6.15 -4.55 -7.37
C ASN A 212 5.04 -3.49 -7.25
N SER A 213 5.42 -2.22 -7.36
CA SER A 213 4.53 -1.07 -7.21
C SER A 213 3.65 -0.79 -8.45
N THR A 214 3.82 -1.58 -9.52
CA THR A 214 3.04 -1.47 -10.76
C THR A 214 2.24 -2.74 -11.08
N CYS A 215 2.02 -3.58 -10.06
CA CYS A 215 1.27 -4.83 -10.20
C CYS A 215 0.21 -4.91 -9.09
N GLY A 216 -1.05 -4.70 -9.46
CA GLY A 216 -2.17 -4.72 -8.52
C GLY A 216 -3.51 -5.01 -9.17
N GLY A 217 -4.55 -5.08 -8.36
CA GLY A 217 -5.92 -5.34 -8.82
C GLY A 217 -6.46 -4.30 -9.80
N ASN A 218 -6.00 -3.05 -9.69
CA ASN A 218 -6.39 -1.99 -10.63
C ASN A 218 -5.86 -2.25 -12.05
N ASP A 219 -4.71 -2.92 -12.19
CA ASP A 219 -4.17 -3.28 -13.50
C ASP A 219 -5.03 -4.37 -14.15
N ILE A 220 -5.60 -5.27 -13.33
CA ILE A 220 -6.57 -6.26 -13.78
C ILE A 220 -7.87 -5.57 -14.26
N ASP A 221 -8.34 -4.54 -13.54
CA ASP A 221 -9.51 -3.75 -13.96
C ASP A 221 -9.28 -3.15 -15.36
N TYR A 222 -8.09 -2.60 -15.63
CA TYR A 222 -7.71 -2.08 -16.94
C TYR A 222 -7.62 -3.16 -18.02
N ILE A 223 -7.14 -4.37 -17.70
CA ILE A 223 -7.12 -5.50 -18.64
C ILE A 223 -8.55 -5.86 -19.06
N LEU A 224 -9.48 -5.90 -18.12
CA LEU A 224 -10.90 -6.16 -18.43
C LEU A 224 -11.52 -5.04 -19.25
N TYR A 225 -11.22 -3.79 -18.90
CA TYR A 225 -11.66 -2.61 -19.64
C TYR A 225 -11.17 -2.63 -21.10
N GLU A 226 -9.89 -2.88 -21.34
CA GLU A 226 -9.33 -2.95 -22.69
C GLU A 226 -9.87 -4.16 -23.48
N ASN A 227 -10.15 -5.28 -22.83
CA ASN A 227 -10.82 -6.40 -23.47
C ASN A 227 -12.23 -6.01 -23.91
N LEU A 228 -13.02 -5.40 -23.04
CA LEU A 228 -14.35 -4.91 -23.34
C LEU A 228 -14.32 -3.86 -24.47
N ARG A 229 -13.39 -2.90 -24.41
CA ARG A 229 -13.20 -1.87 -25.45
C ARG A 229 -12.99 -2.47 -26.84
N LYS A 230 -12.15 -3.52 -26.93
CA LYS A 230 -11.92 -4.25 -28.19
C LYS A 230 -13.19 -4.93 -28.70
N ILE A 231 -13.97 -5.52 -27.81
CA ILE A 231 -15.25 -6.18 -28.16
C ILE A 231 -16.24 -5.15 -28.68
N ILE A 232 -16.48 -4.08 -27.95
CA ILE A 232 -17.42 -3.02 -28.31
C ILE A 232 -17.03 -2.36 -29.64
N LYS A 233 -15.74 -2.04 -29.83
CA LYS A 233 -15.25 -1.49 -31.08
C LYS A 233 -15.50 -2.40 -32.26
N LYS A 234 -15.40 -3.71 -32.08
CA LYS A 234 -15.68 -4.72 -33.12
C LYS A 234 -17.18 -4.86 -33.41
N GLU A 235 -18.02 -4.84 -32.38
CA GLU A 235 -19.46 -5.10 -32.53
C GLU A 235 -20.26 -3.85 -32.93
N TYR A 236 -19.89 -2.68 -32.43
CA TYR A 236 -20.65 -1.44 -32.60
C TYR A 236 -19.91 -0.36 -33.39
N SER A 237 -18.64 -0.60 -33.75
CA SER A 237 -17.78 0.35 -34.51
C SER A 237 -17.54 1.69 -33.82
N PHE A 238 -17.70 1.78 -32.49
CA PHE A 238 -17.33 2.96 -31.70
C PHE A 238 -16.38 2.61 -30.56
N ASP A 239 -15.65 3.61 -30.07
CA ASP A 239 -14.72 3.45 -28.96
C ASP A 239 -15.38 3.92 -27.66
N ILE A 240 -15.33 3.08 -26.60
CA ILE A 240 -15.83 3.43 -25.27
C ILE A 240 -14.93 4.39 -24.52
N SER A 241 -13.70 4.64 -25.00
CA SER A 241 -12.86 5.71 -24.48
C SER A 241 -13.19 7.02 -25.19
N ASN A 242 -13.24 8.11 -24.43
CA ASN A 242 -13.44 9.43 -25.01
C ASN A 242 -12.05 10.05 -25.30
N ASP A 243 -11.67 10.19 -26.56
CA ASP A 243 -10.35 10.70 -27.00
C ASP A 243 -9.15 10.05 -26.29
N GLY A 244 -9.26 8.74 -26.01
CA GLY A 244 -8.25 7.97 -25.26
C GLY A 244 -8.38 8.08 -23.73
N ILE A 245 -9.31 8.85 -23.22
CA ILE A 245 -9.61 8.94 -21.78
C ILE A 245 -10.49 7.75 -21.38
N VAL A 246 -10.06 7.05 -20.35
CA VAL A 246 -10.77 5.89 -19.79
C VAL A 246 -12.09 6.33 -19.15
N ASP A 247 -13.19 5.69 -19.54
CA ASP A 247 -14.46 5.85 -18.85
C ASP A 247 -14.40 5.16 -17.48
N LEU A 248 -14.26 5.95 -16.41
CA LEU A 248 -14.12 5.43 -15.05
C LEU A 248 -15.35 4.65 -14.57
N GLY A 249 -16.53 4.94 -15.09
CA GLY A 249 -17.74 4.19 -14.76
C GLY A 249 -17.73 2.78 -15.33
N ILE A 250 -17.27 2.64 -16.57
CA ILE A 250 -17.06 1.33 -17.19
C ILE A 250 -15.93 0.58 -16.48
N LEU A 251 -14.83 1.28 -16.14
CA LEU A 251 -13.73 0.71 -15.37
C LEU A 251 -14.21 0.20 -14.00
N TYR A 252 -15.08 0.94 -13.32
CA TYR A 252 -15.68 0.50 -12.06
C TYR A 252 -16.53 -0.76 -12.23
N SER A 253 -17.28 -0.86 -13.34
CA SER A 253 -18.03 -2.08 -13.66
C SER A 253 -17.11 -3.29 -13.91
N CYS A 254 -15.95 -3.07 -14.54
CA CYS A 254 -14.91 -4.10 -14.69
C CYS A 254 -14.32 -4.51 -13.34
N ARG A 255 -14.10 -3.56 -12.41
CA ARG A 255 -13.68 -3.87 -11.03
C ARG A 255 -14.69 -4.78 -10.35
N ARG A 256 -15.97 -4.46 -10.38
CA ARG A 256 -17.02 -5.30 -9.79
C ARG A 256 -17.04 -6.70 -10.42
N LEU A 257 -16.89 -6.79 -11.73
CA LEU A 257 -16.79 -8.09 -12.41
C LEU A 257 -15.60 -8.91 -11.90
N LYS A 258 -14.43 -8.29 -11.73
CA LYS A 258 -13.25 -8.93 -11.12
C LYS A 258 -13.55 -9.44 -9.72
N GLU A 259 -14.18 -8.61 -8.89
CA GLU A 259 -14.52 -8.96 -7.51
C GLU A 259 -15.46 -10.15 -7.43
N TYR A 260 -16.43 -10.26 -8.35
CA TYR A 260 -17.29 -11.45 -8.45
C TYR A 260 -16.53 -12.74 -8.74
N PHE A 261 -15.45 -12.68 -9.54
CA PHE A 261 -14.60 -13.84 -9.80
C PHE A 261 -13.70 -14.23 -8.62
N SER A 262 -13.68 -13.46 -7.54
CA SER A 262 -13.05 -13.87 -6.27
C SER A 262 -13.92 -14.88 -5.50
N ASP A 263 -15.19 -15.01 -5.84
CA ASP A 263 -16.07 -16.05 -5.34
C ASP A 263 -16.00 -17.31 -6.23
N SER A 264 -16.58 -18.42 -5.78
CA SER A 264 -16.46 -19.73 -6.42
C SER A 264 -17.27 -19.93 -7.71
N LEU A 265 -17.82 -18.87 -8.30
CA LEU A 265 -18.69 -18.97 -9.46
C LEU A 265 -17.91 -19.11 -10.78
N ASP A 266 -18.38 -20.01 -11.65
CA ASP A 266 -17.72 -20.30 -12.92
C ASP A 266 -18.00 -19.28 -14.02
N TYR A 267 -18.97 -18.37 -13.81
CA TYR A 267 -19.46 -17.47 -14.81
C TYR A 267 -20.07 -16.20 -14.19
N HIS A 268 -19.66 -15.04 -14.73
CA HIS A 268 -20.23 -13.75 -14.33
C HIS A 268 -20.50 -12.83 -15.50
N ASP A 269 -21.47 -11.93 -15.32
CA ASP A 269 -21.71 -10.80 -16.21
C ASP A 269 -21.88 -9.49 -15.43
N THR A 270 -21.62 -8.38 -16.12
CA THR A 270 -21.98 -7.04 -15.66
C THR A 270 -22.70 -6.30 -16.79
N SER A 271 -23.68 -5.48 -16.42
CA SER A 271 -24.41 -4.64 -17.37
C SER A 271 -23.75 -3.26 -17.45
N ILE A 272 -23.50 -2.81 -18.66
CA ILE A 272 -22.84 -1.53 -18.96
C ILE A 272 -23.76 -0.72 -19.88
N LEU A 273 -24.07 0.49 -19.44
CA LEU A 273 -24.83 1.42 -20.26
C LEU A 273 -23.87 2.14 -21.23
N LEU A 274 -24.05 1.90 -22.51
CA LEU A 274 -23.33 2.56 -23.57
C LEU A 274 -24.25 3.58 -24.25
N VAL A 275 -23.69 4.68 -24.71
CA VAL A 275 -24.42 5.64 -25.55
C VAL A 275 -23.80 5.66 -26.93
N ASP A 276 -24.49 5.05 -27.88
CA ASP A 276 -24.08 5.03 -29.29
C ASP A 276 -25.05 5.89 -30.12
N ASN A 277 -24.54 6.96 -30.76
CA ASN A 277 -25.32 7.86 -31.61
C ASN A 277 -26.65 8.33 -30.95
N GLY A 278 -26.60 8.64 -29.64
CA GLY A 278 -27.76 9.07 -28.87
C GLY A 278 -28.72 7.94 -28.46
N LYS A 279 -28.40 6.68 -28.77
CA LYS A 279 -29.15 5.52 -28.32
C LYS A 279 -28.47 4.88 -27.12
N ILE A 280 -29.26 4.60 -26.08
CA ILE A 280 -28.79 3.87 -24.90
C ILE A 280 -28.81 2.38 -25.22
N VAL A 281 -27.64 1.74 -25.13
CA VAL A 281 -27.46 0.30 -25.29
C VAL A 281 -27.06 -0.29 -23.94
N ASN A 282 -27.84 -1.23 -23.43
CA ASN A 282 -27.45 -2.00 -22.25
C ASN A 282 -26.67 -3.23 -22.71
N TYR A 283 -25.33 -3.11 -22.66
CA TYR A 283 -24.43 -4.19 -23.06
C TYR A 283 -24.15 -5.10 -21.86
N LYS A 284 -24.29 -6.41 -22.06
CA LYS A 284 -23.91 -7.41 -21.06
C LYS A 284 -22.52 -7.94 -21.33
N TYR A 285 -21.54 -7.45 -20.57
CA TYR A 285 -20.18 -7.98 -20.62
C TYR A 285 -20.09 -9.26 -19.81
N ARG A 286 -19.88 -10.36 -20.50
CA ARG A 286 -19.91 -11.73 -19.94
C ARG A 286 -18.55 -12.40 -20.07
N LEU A 287 -18.09 -13.04 -19.00
CA LEU A 287 -16.89 -13.86 -18.97
C LEU A 287 -17.16 -15.20 -18.25
N SER A 288 -16.57 -16.26 -18.79
CA SER A 288 -16.38 -17.50 -18.01
C SER A 288 -15.11 -17.33 -17.16
N ARG A 289 -14.99 -18.12 -16.07
CA ARG A 289 -13.78 -18.17 -15.25
C ARG A 289 -12.54 -18.46 -16.10
N GLN A 290 -12.62 -19.40 -17.04
CA GLN A 290 -11.51 -19.72 -17.93
C GLN A 290 -11.11 -18.51 -18.79
N SER A 291 -12.07 -17.78 -19.37
CA SER A 291 -11.78 -16.56 -20.14
C SER A 291 -11.19 -15.47 -19.28
N PHE A 292 -11.72 -15.28 -18.08
CA PHE A 292 -11.19 -14.35 -17.09
C PHE A 292 -9.74 -14.71 -16.72
N ASN A 293 -9.48 -15.96 -16.32
CA ASN A 293 -8.14 -16.43 -15.95
C ASN A 293 -7.14 -16.28 -17.10
N ASN A 294 -7.54 -16.57 -18.34
CA ASN A 294 -6.68 -16.38 -19.51
C ASN A 294 -6.30 -14.90 -19.73
N LEU A 295 -7.25 -13.98 -19.54
CA LEU A 295 -7.00 -12.55 -19.66
C LEU A 295 -6.03 -12.02 -18.62
N ILE A 296 -6.19 -12.43 -17.38
CA ILE A 296 -5.43 -11.88 -16.24
C ILE A 296 -4.12 -12.64 -15.98
N SER A 297 -3.94 -13.85 -16.51
CA SER A 297 -2.79 -14.73 -16.24
C SER A 297 -1.43 -14.03 -16.40
N PRO A 298 -1.17 -13.19 -17.43
CA PRO A 298 0.09 -12.47 -17.52
C PRO A 298 0.36 -11.59 -16.30
N LYS A 299 -0.66 -10.85 -15.83
CA LYS A 299 -0.53 -9.97 -14.65
C LYS A 299 -0.39 -10.76 -13.35
N ILE A 300 -1.10 -11.88 -13.22
CA ILE A 300 -0.92 -12.78 -12.09
C ILE A 300 0.50 -13.36 -12.08
N ASN A 301 1.06 -13.74 -13.24
CA ASN A 301 2.44 -14.21 -13.31
C ASN A 301 3.44 -13.15 -12.87
N ASP A 302 3.23 -11.85 -13.19
CA ASP A 302 4.07 -10.77 -12.67
C ASP A 302 4.07 -10.75 -11.13
N ALA A 303 2.90 -10.96 -10.51
CA ALA A 303 2.78 -11.01 -9.05
C ALA A 303 3.45 -12.27 -8.46
N ILE A 304 3.28 -13.43 -9.08
CA ILE A 304 3.89 -14.70 -8.66
C ILE A 304 5.41 -14.65 -8.79
N ASN A 305 5.98 -13.99 -9.80
CA ASN A 305 7.42 -13.80 -9.95
C ASN A 305 8.03 -13.09 -8.72
N VAL A 306 7.32 -12.14 -8.11
CA VAL A 306 7.76 -11.49 -6.86
C VAL A 306 7.86 -12.52 -5.72
N ALA A 307 6.84 -13.39 -5.59
CA ALA A 307 6.86 -14.47 -4.60
C ALA A 307 7.99 -15.48 -4.87
N GLU A 308 8.21 -15.85 -6.15
CA GLU A 308 9.29 -16.77 -6.53
C GLU A 308 10.67 -16.24 -6.12
N HIS A 309 10.93 -14.95 -6.29
CA HIS A 309 12.18 -14.32 -5.82
C HIS A 309 12.33 -14.45 -4.31
N ALA A 310 11.31 -14.11 -3.53
CA ALA A 310 11.34 -14.21 -2.07
C ALA A 310 11.49 -15.65 -1.58
N VAL A 311 10.81 -16.62 -2.22
CA VAL A 311 10.94 -18.06 -1.93
C VAL A 311 12.36 -18.54 -2.17
N ARG A 312 12.94 -18.19 -3.33
CA ARG A 312 14.31 -18.57 -3.70
C ARG A 312 15.33 -18.02 -2.71
N ASP A 313 15.18 -16.76 -2.31
CA ASP A 313 16.08 -16.12 -1.35
C ASP A 313 16.01 -16.79 0.04
N ALA A 314 14.79 -17.13 0.49
CA ALA A 314 14.59 -17.85 1.75
C ALA A 314 15.20 -19.26 1.69
N GLN A 315 14.98 -20.00 0.61
CA GLN A 315 15.51 -21.36 0.41
C GLN A 315 17.05 -21.35 0.34
N ASN A 316 17.66 -20.36 -0.32
CA ASN A 316 19.12 -20.22 -0.36
C ASN A 316 19.74 -19.98 1.03
N LYS A 317 18.96 -19.43 1.97
CA LYS A 317 19.33 -19.28 3.38
C LYS A 317 18.93 -20.48 4.26
N GLY A 318 18.40 -21.53 3.68
CA GLY A 318 18.01 -22.77 4.37
C GLY A 318 16.65 -22.73 5.05
N TYR A 319 15.81 -21.75 4.75
CA TYR A 319 14.45 -21.68 5.31
C TYR A 319 13.44 -22.44 4.46
N ILE A 320 12.50 -23.11 5.13
CA ILE A 320 11.36 -23.80 4.51
C ILE A 320 10.10 -23.03 4.90
N ILE A 321 9.34 -22.57 3.92
CA ILE A 321 8.09 -21.87 4.12
C ILE A 321 7.02 -22.89 4.53
N ASN A 322 6.48 -22.73 5.74
CA ASN A 322 5.43 -23.62 6.27
C ASN A 322 4.05 -23.16 5.82
N LYS A 323 3.82 -21.85 5.82
CA LYS A 323 2.53 -21.24 5.48
C LYS A 323 2.69 -20.03 4.55
N ILE A 324 1.69 -19.84 3.71
CA ILE A 324 1.53 -18.65 2.87
C ILE A 324 0.30 -17.91 3.36
N LEU A 325 0.50 -16.70 3.86
CA LEU A 325 -0.58 -15.84 4.32
C LEU A 325 -1.00 -14.89 3.20
N LEU A 326 -2.23 -15.03 2.71
CA LEU A 326 -2.80 -14.21 1.64
C LEU A 326 -3.46 -12.95 2.21
N ILE A 327 -2.97 -11.80 1.82
CA ILE A 327 -3.45 -10.46 2.21
C ILE A 327 -3.86 -9.68 0.96
N GLY A 328 -4.65 -8.63 1.15
CA GLY A 328 -5.11 -7.76 0.08
C GLY A 328 -6.26 -8.36 -0.76
N GLY A 329 -7.08 -7.48 -1.33
CA GLY A 329 -8.29 -7.87 -2.04
C GLY A 329 -8.03 -8.72 -3.29
N SER A 330 -6.93 -8.46 -4.01
CA SER A 330 -6.58 -9.19 -5.25
C SER A 330 -6.07 -10.60 -4.99
N SER A 331 -5.58 -10.90 -3.78
CA SER A 331 -5.20 -12.26 -3.38
C SER A 331 -6.40 -13.23 -3.27
N LYS A 332 -7.64 -12.70 -3.28
CA LYS A 332 -8.88 -13.49 -3.32
C LYS A 332 -9.12 -14.16 -4.68
N ILE A 333 -8.41 -13.75 -5.72
CA ILE A 333 -8.53 -14.35 -7.06
C ILE A 333 -8.00 -15.78 -6.97
N THR A 334 -8.84 -16.77 -7.31
CA THR A 334 -8.51 -18.21 -7.15
C THR A 334 -7.24 -18.63 -7.88
N LEU A 335 -6.98 -18.06 -9.07
CA LEU A 335 -5.74 -18.30 -9.83
C LEU A 335 -4.47 -17.91 -9.05
N VAL A 336 -4.53 -16.95 -8.14
CA VAL A 336 -3.40 -16.57 -7.27
C VAL A 336 -3.09 -17.70 -6.29
N CYS A 337 -4.11 -18.21 -5.60
CA CYS A 337 -3.96 -19.32 -4.66
C CYS A 337 -3.41 -20.58 -5.35
N GLU A 338 -3.95 -20.93 -6.53
CA GLU A 338 -3.51 -22.07 -7.33
C GLU A 338 -2.03 -21.97 -7.66
N LYS A 339 -1.58 -20.81 -8.19
CA LYS A 339 -0.18 -20.60 -8.55
C LYS A 339 0.79 -20.55 -7.36
N LEU A 340 0.37 -19.99 -6.25
CA LEU A 340 1.19 -20.01 -5.02
C LEU A 340 1.30 -21.41 -4.44
N GLN A 341 0.25 -22.23 -4.53
CA GLN A 341 0.30 -23.64 -4.15
C GLN A 341 1.20 -24.47 -5.08
N GLU A 342 1.22 -24.14 -6.40
CA GLU A 342 2.18 -24.73 -7.34
C GLU A 342 3.62 -24.36 -7.02
N LEU A 343 3.87 -23.08 -6.64
CA LEU A 343 5.19 -22.56 -6.27
C LEU A 343 5.72 -23.21 -4.98
N CYS A 344 4.86 -23.41 -3.99
CA CYS A 344 5.19 -23.96 -2.69
C CYS A 344 4.26 -25.13 -2.34
N PRO A 345 4.46 -26.33 -2.95
CA PRO A 345 3.50 -27.46 -2.80
C PRO A 345 3.36 -28.00 -1.37
N GLN A 346 4.37 -27.78 -0.53
CA GLN A 346 4.37 -28.26 0.87
C GLN A 346 3.83 -27.23 1.86
N SER A 347 3.60 -26.01 1.42
CA SER A 347 3.11 -24.93 2.27
C SER A 347 1.58 -24.95 2.35
N ILE A 348 1.05 -24.58 3.50
CA ILE A 348 -0.39 -24.36 3.67
C ILE A 348 -0.70 -22.93 3.23
N VAL A 349 -1.58 -22.78 2.24
CA VAL A 349 -2.07 -21.46 1.81
C VAL A 349 -3.27 -21.09 2.68
N GLU A 350 -3.09 -20.07 3.51
CA GLU A 350 -4.14 -19.57 4.41
C GLU A 350 -4.58 -18.16 3.99
N THR A 351 -5.85 -17.92 4.14
CA THR A 351 -6.40 -16.59 4.02
C THR A 351 -6.62 -16.02 5.41
N CYS A 352 -6.14 -14.82 5.68
CA CYS A 352 -6.46 -14.14 6.93
C CYS A 352 -7.97 -13.93 7.06
N GLY A 353 -8.55 -14.20 8.22
CA GLY A 353 -10.02 -14.15 8.43
C GLY A 353 -10.64 -12.82 8.04
N ASP A 354 -10.16 -11.72 8.58
CA ASP A 354 -10.55 -10.36 8.18
C ASP A 354 -9.40 -9.66 7.44
N LYS A 355 -9.21 -10.07 6.19
CA LYS A 355 -8.12 -9.66 5.31
C LYS A 355 -8.03 -8.15 5.10
N ASP A 356 -9.15 -7.49 5.28
CA ASP A 356 -9.29 -6.09 4.95
C ASP A 356 -8.77 -5.16 6.05
N ILE A 357 -8.64 -5.66 7.30
CA ILE A 357 -8.20 -4.88 8.46
C ILE A 357 -6.91 -5.38 9.12
N VAL A 358 -6.42 -6.56 8.71
CA VAL A 358 -5.29 -7.22 9.38
C VAL A 358 -4.03 -6.35 9.39
N VAL A 359 -3.77 -5.62 8.32
CA VAL A 359 -2.63 -4.68 8.22
C VAL A 359 -2.79 -3.53 9.21
N ALA A 360 -3.99 -2.92 9.26
CA ALA A 360 -4.28 -1.85 10.20
C ALA A 360 -4.16 -2.34 11.66
N LEU A 361 -4.66 -3.54 11.98
CA LEU A 361 -4.53 -4.14 13.32
C LEU A 361 -3.06 -4.37 13.67
N GLY A 362 -2.23 -4.82 12.74
CA GLY A 362 -0.80 -5.00 12.95
C GLY A 362 -0.04 -3.68 13.17
N ASN A 363 -0.54 -2.56 12.64
CA ASN A 363 0.07 -1.26 12.87
C ASN A 363 0.02 -0.81 14.34
N ILE A 364 -0.91 -1.34 15.12
CA ILE A 364 -1.00 -1.05 16.57
C ILE A 364 -0.41 -2.15 17.47
N SER A 365 0.13 -3.22 16.89
CA SER A 365 0.83 -4.29 17.61
C SER A 365 2.34 -4.04 17.70
N HIS A 366 3.05 -4.67 18.67
CA HIS A 366 4.46 -4.37 18.95
C HIS A 366 5.34 -5.64 18.94
N HIS A 367 5.17 -6.54 17.99
CA HIS A 367 5.86 -7.83 18.06
C HIS A 367 6.89 -8.13 16.94
N VAL A 368 7.17 -7.20 16.02
CA VAL A 368 8.24 -7.39 15.02
C VAL A 368 9.41 -6.49 15.29
N SER A 369 10.54 -7.07 15.69
CA SER A 369 11.82 -6.44 15.46
C SER A 369 12.15 -6.60 13.97
N SER A 370 12.14 -5.52 13.20
CA SER A 370 12.78 -5.53 11.89
C SER A 370 14.23 -5.93 12.12
N LEU A 371 14.70 -7.01 11.48
CA LEU A 371 16.10 -7.10 11.17
C LEU A 371 16.35 -5.91 10.26
N SER A 372 16.81 -4.79 10.84
CA SER A 372 17.46 -3.75 10.08
C SER A 372 18.48 -4.49 9.22
N SER A 373 18.36 -4.40 7.88
CA SER A 373 19.52 -4.61 7.05
C SER A 373 20.65 -3.90 7.80
N GLU A 374 21.73 -4.60 8.15
CA GLU A 374 22.87 -4.05 8.84
C GLU A 374 23.47 -2.89 8.03
N LYS A 375 22.84 -1.77 8.14
CA LYS A 375 23.39 -0.43 8.05
C LYS A 375 23.04 0.25 9.34
N GLU A 376 23.29 -0.45 10.45
CA GLU A 376 23.34 0.19 11.75
C GLU A 376 24.45 1.25 11.70
N VAL A 377 23.98 2.48 11.79
CA VAL A 377 24.80 3.53 12.38
C VAL A 377 24.95 3.13 13.85
N ILE A 378 25.99 2.35 14.18
CA ILE A 378 26.31 2.01 15.55
C ILE A 378 26.75 3.31 16.25
N LEU A 379 25.85 3.88 17.03
CA LEU A 379 26.18 4.89 18.03
C LEU A 379 26.85 4.17 19.20
N VAL A 380 28.17 4.01 19.15
CA VAL A 380 28.96 3.49 20.26
C VAL A 380 29.36 4.65 21.16
N SER A 381 28.93 4.60 22.42
CA SER A 381 29.41 5.46 23.50
C SER A 381 30.85 5.06 23.89
N PRO A 382 31.79 5.99 24.12
CA PRO A 382 33.14 5.63 24.48
C PRO A 382 33.28 5.31 25.97
N SER A 383 33.82 4.13 26.31
CA SER A 383 34.53 3.89 27.56
C SER A 383 36.00 3.95 27.29
N ILE A 384 36.70 4.79 28.05
CA ILE A 384 38.15 5.00 28.01
C ILE A 384 38.81 3.78 28.65
N ASN A 385 39.70 3.11 27.93
CA ASN A 385 40.97 2.56 28.49
C ASN A 385 41.96 2.26 27.37
N ASP A 386 43.19 2.74 27.62
CA ASP A 386 44.37 2.56 26.80
C ASP A 386 44.76 1.07 26.65
N HIS A 387 45.02 0.63 25.41
CA HIS A 387 46.29 -0.03 25.04
C HIS A 387 46.31 -0.23 23.51
N LYS A 388 47.48 0.08 22.95
CA LYS A 388 47.83 -0.01 21.53
C LYS A 388 47.69 -1.44 21.02
N ASP A 389 47.03 -1.57 19.86
CA ASP A 389 47.58 -2.33 18.75
C ASP A 389 46.90 -1.95 17.43
N GLU A 390 47.66 -1.86 16.38
CA GLU A 390 47.31 -1.38 15.05
C GLU A 390 46.31 -2.32 14.36
N TYR A 391 45.42 -1.73 13.53
CA TYR A 391 44.34 -2.29 12.73
C TYR A 391 42.99 -2.40 13.44
N GLU A 392 42.31 -1.29 13.45
CA GLU A 392 40.86 -1.06 13.33
C GLU A 392 40.51 0.31 13.92
N GLN A 393 40.72 1.37 13.17
CA GLN A 393 40.20 2.67 13.52
C GLN A 393 38.72 2.70 13.16
N GLN A 394 37.85 2.24 14.04
CA GLN A 394 36.44 2.61 14.11
C GLN A 394 36.39 4.09 14.47
N ASN A 395 35.82 4.91 13.58
CA ASN A 395 35.69 6.32 13.85
C ASN A 395 34.45 6.57 14.69
N ILE A 396 34.69 6.89 15.93
CA ILE A 396 33.72 7.47 16.89
C ILE A 396 33.35 8.86 16.35
N ILE A 397 32.07 9.08 16.04
CA ILE A 397 31.55 10.41 15.80
C ILE A 397 31.33 11.07 17.15
N ASP A 398 32.15 12.01 17.50
CA ASP A 398 31.95 12.90 18.65
C ASP A 398 30.62 13.63 18.45
N LYS A 399 29.72 13.55 19.43
CA LYS A 399 28.38 14.15 19.39
C LYS A 399 28.38 15.67 19.19
N THR A 400 29.53 16.32 19.33
CA THR A 400 29.72 17.76 19.14
C THR A 400 30.25 18.13 17.75
N LYS A 401 30.54 17.13 16.87
CA LYS A 401 31.12 17.37 15.54
C LYS A 401 30.20 16.81 14.47
N PHE A 402 29.69 17.66 13.63
CA PHE A 402 28.89 17.27 12.47
C PHE A 402 29.72 17.35 11.20
N ILE A 403 29.62 16.31 10.37
CA ILE A 403 30.23 16.31 9.04
C ILE A 403 29.21 16.88 8.08
N LYS A 404 29.58 17.99 7.43
CA LYS A 404 28.70 18.65 6.47
C LYS A 404 29.17 18.40 5.05
N CYS A 405 28.27 17.95 4.19
CA CYS A 405 28.54 17.73 2.79
C CYS A 405 28.89 19.06 2.09
N LYS A 406 30.06 19.15 1.46
CA LYS A 406 30.48 20.36 0.74
C LYS A 406 29.70 20.63 -0.54
N HIS A 407 28.93 19.65 -1.04
CA HIS A 407 28.16 19.79 -2.28
C HIS A 407 26.75 20.31 -2.05
N CYS A 408 26.04 19.74 -1.05
CA CYS A 408 24.62 20.12 -0.76
C CYS A 408 24.41 20.69 0.63
N GLY A 409 25.45 20.71 1.48
CA GLY A 409 25.34 21.24 2.83
C GLY A 409 24.68 20.31 3.85
N SER A 410 24.20 19.14 3.46
CA SER A 410 23.60 18.15 4.37
C SER A 410 24.58 17.68 5.43
N VAL A 411 24.09 17.41 6.64
CA VAL A 411 24.83 16.79 7.74
C VAL A 411 24.71 15.26 7.73
N GLN A 412 23.95 14.70 6.82
CA GLN A 412 23.76 13.25 6.66
C GLN A 412 24.89 12.63 5.83
N CYS A 413 26.05 12.47 6.45
CA CYS A 413 27.22 11.88 5.82
C CYS A 413 27.75 10.73 6.67
N TYR A 414 28.23 9.67 6.02
CA TYR A 414 28.93 8.57 6.70
C TYR A 414 30.33 8.36 6.13
N LYS A 415 31.22 7.79 6.95
CA LYS A 415 32.60 7.50 6.54
C LYS A 415 32.65 6.27 5.64
N ILE A 416 33.39 6.36 4.54
CA ILE A 416 33.58 5.25 3.61
C ILE A 416 34.68 4.32 4.19
N ILE A 417 34.31 3.06 4.44
CA ILE A 417 35.25 2.05 4.92
C ILE A 417 36.29 1.74 3.80
N GLY A 418 37.57 1.78 4.15
CA GLY A 418 38.67 1.50 3.22
C GLY A 418 39.06 2.66 2.29
N ARG A 419 38.45 3.84 2.42
CA ARG A 419 38.85 5.06 1.67
C ARG A 419 38.89 6.30 2.56
N ALA A 420 39.70 7.27 2.24
CA ALA A 420 39.68 8.56 2.91
C ALA A 420 38.56 9.41 2.36
N GLY A 421 37.51 9.62 3.16
CA GLY A 421 36.37 10.46 2.78
C GLY A 421 35.02 10.05 3.39
N TYR A 422 34.02 10.80 3.04
CA TYR A 422 32.64 10.63 3.51
C TYR A 422 31.68 10.61 2.32
N HIS A 423 30.66 9.78 2.38
CA HIS A 423 29.56 9.76 1.42
C HIS A 423 28.38 10.53 1.97
N CYS A 424 27.78 11.40 1.17
CA CYS A 424 26.56 12.10 1.53
C CYS A 424 25.33 11.32 1.07
N ILE A 425 24.43 11.02 1.99
CA ILE A 425 23.19 10.28 1.71
C ILE A 425 22.27 11.12 0.80
N GLU A 426 22.23 12.44 0.99
CA GLU A 426 21.34 13.34 0.26
C GLU A 426 21.72 13.52 -1.23
N CYS A 427 22.98 13.79 -1.52
CA CYS A 427 23.40 14.06 -2.89
C CYS A 427 24.20 12.94 -3.55
N HIS A 428 24.40 11.81 -2.85
CA HIS A 428 25.16 10.63 -3.31
C HIS A 428 26.58 10.91 -3.79
N ARG A 429 27.23 11.94 -3.24
CA ARG A 429 28.59 12.34 -3.61
C ARG A 429 29.58 12.10 -2.47
N ASP A 430 30.76 11.66 -2.86
CA ASP A 430 31.89 11.49 -1.93
C ASP A 430 32.59 12.82 -1.71
N SER A 431 33.01 13.12 -0.48
CA SER A 431 33.78 14.29 -0.11
C SER A 431 34.96 13.92 0.75
N LYS A 432 36.11 14.51 0.48
CA LYS A 432 37.27 14.44 1.38
C LYS A 432 37.17 15.55 2.42
N ASN A 433 37.01 15.16 3.69
CA ASN A 433 37.10 15.96 4.91
C ASN A 433 36.47 17.36 4.94
N ILE A 434 35.37 17.53 5.61
CA ILE A 434 35.02 18.77 6.33
C ILE A 434 34.39 18.39 7.66
N ILE A 435 35.06 18.68 8.76
CA ILE A 435 34.48 18.60 10.11
C ILE A 435 34.16 20.04 10.50
N ILE A 436 32.88 20.32 10.77
CA ILE A 436 32.45 21.61 11.30
C ILE A 436 32.10 21.38 12.75
N THR A 437 32.78 22.07 13.65
CA THR A 437 32.40 22.19 15.05
C THR A 437 31.42 23.36 15.16
N PHE A 438 30.24 23.13 15.77
CA PHE A 438 29.31 24.16 16.17
C PHE A 438 29.57 24.55 17.61
#